data_bfc52bddb78cab78f1631e944806aca0
#
_entry.id   bfc52bddb78cab78f1631e944806aca0
#
_cell.length_a   1.000
_cell.length_b   1.000
_cell.length_c   1.000
_cell.angle_alpha   90.00
_cell.angle_beta   90.00
_cell.angle_gamma   90.00
#
_symmetry.space_group_name_H-M   'P 1'
#
loop_
_entity.id
_entity.type
_entity.pdbx_description
1 polymer ?
#
loop_
_entity_poly.entity_id
_entity_poly.type
_entity_poly.pdbx_seq_one_letter_code
_entity_poly.pdbx_strand_id
1 'polypeptide(L)'
;MSCLGRKAPNYGGPVFCFLTALLLALMLAITVFGLLHVSDQPRILGRYSLSYAALLAGLIVVSVWLGWLLLAGGPRFTRWTTNLYTLLFSTLIMLLVVEWALRAFNPFGVDFFHNLPYHMQGMVDDPLLGYRHPVSVEYMLGANRVRINSHGLRDDEMSYAKAEGQKRILVLGDSVTFGWGVSQGESFSDRLEVLLQEQTGRNWQVINAGVNGYNTRQEADFLRIEGMRYSPDYLVLVYVSNDVEPVFDPNVTTWRRYPEWPASFPEALDRLRQQSYLFQLTKLLTRMQQMDAARSQAEADNQAASRNVRSITGHPRWPDSRSALLDIAQQCRDAGIPLLVGLY
;
A
#
# COMPACT_ATOMS: atom_id res chain seq x y z
N MET A 1 -59.41 -27.43 36.91
CA MET A 1 -59.09 -26.37 35.95
C MET A 1 -57.63 -26.50 35.61
N SER A 2 -57.33 -27.15 34.52
CA SER A 2 -55.97 -27.46 34.06
C SER A 2 -55.40 -26.28 33.25
N CYS A 3 -54.43 -25.62 33.79
CA CYS A 3 -53.62 -24.65 33.01
C CYS A 3 -52.73 -25.42 32.01
N LEU A 4 -53.14 -25.41 30.76
CA LEU A 4 -52.36 -25.84 29.61
C LEU A 4 -51.10 -24.98 29.49
N GLY A 5 -49.99 -25.50 29.99
CA GLY A 5 -48.68 -24.98 29.75
C GLY A 5 -48.36 -25.11 28.24
N ARG A 6 -48.60 -24.05 27.44
CA ARG A 6 -48.10 -23.96 26.07
C ARG A 6 -46.56 -23.96 26.14
N LYS A 7 -45.95 -25.10 25.81
CA LYS A 7 -44.52 -25.12 25.48
C LYS A 7 -44.32 -24.17 24.30
N ALA A 8 -43.59 -23.11 24.53
CA ALA A 8 -43.17 -22.23 23.45
C ALA A 8 -42.48 -23.08 22.35
N PRO A 9 -42.79 -22.88 21.09
CA PRO A 9 -42.21 -23.66 20.02
C PRO A 9 -40.70 -23.45 20.02
N ASN A 10 -39.97 -24.57 20.03
CA ASN A 10 -38.50 -24.57 20.06
C ASN A 10 -37.99 -24.33 18.63
N TYR A 11 -38.14 -23.10 18.13
CA TYR A 11 -37.72 -22.72 16.77
C TYR A 11 -36.22 -22.76 16.58
N GLY A 12 -35.41 -22.80 17.65
CA GLY A 12 -33.94 -22.82 17.54
C GLY A 12 -33.33 -24.19 17.21
N GLY A 13 -34.01 -25.28 17.50
CA GLY A 13 -33.46 -26.64 17.34
C GLY A 13 -33.10 -27.00 15.90
N PRO A 14 -34.04 -26.87 14.94
CA PRO A 14 -33.75 -27.23 13.54
C PRO A 14 -32.67 -26.32 12.88
N VAL A 15 -32.77 -25.02 13.13
CA VAL A 15 -31.80 -24.03 12.61
C VAL A 15 -30.42 -24.27 13.21
N PHE A 16 -30.33 -24.52 14.51
CA PHE A 16 -29.10 -24.88 15.18
C PHE A 16 -28.46 -26.14 14.57
N CYS A 17 -29.23 -27.22 14.43
CA CYS A 17 -28.75 -28.47 13.84
C CYS A 17 -28.27 -28.25 12.40
N PHE A 18 -29.00 -27.51 11.60
CA PHE A 18 -28.64 -27.22 10.22
C PHE A 18 -27.37 -26.41 10.14
N LEU A 19 -27.25 -25.29 10.87
CA LEU A 19 -26.07 -24.43 10.85
C LEU A 19 -24.83 -25.15 11.38
N THR A 20 -24.98 -25.92 12.44
CA THR A 20 -23.87 -26.72 13.00
C THR A 20 -23.43 -27.82 12.04
N ALA A 21 -24.36 -28.51 11.38
CA ALA A 21 -24.04 -29.51 10.36
C ALA A 21 -23.36 -28.90 9.15
N LEU A 22 -23.83 -27.75 8.69
CA LEU A 22 -23.20 -27.00 7.58
C LEU A 22 -21.77 -26.56 7.94
N LEU A 23 -21.59 -26.01 9.13
CA LEU A 23 -20.27 -25.58 9.61
C LEU A 23 -19.33 -26.79 9.76
N LEU A 24 -19.82 -27.89 10.31
CA LEU A 24 -19.06 -29.15 10.41
C LEU A 24 -18.64 -29.67 9.03
N ALA A 25 -19.57 -29.70 8.06
CA ALA A 25 -19.28 -30.13 6.70
C ALA A 25 -18.21 -29.23 6.04
N LEU A 26 -18.30 -27.92 6.21
CA LEU A 26 -17.32 -26.97 5.72
C LEU A 26 -15.94 -27.19 6.37
N MET A 27 -15.90 -27.35 7.70
CA MET A 27 -14.67 -27.60 8.44
C MET A 27 -13.99 -28.91 8.02
N LEU A 28 -14.79 -29.97 7.83
CA LEU A 28 -14.30 -31.26 7.33
C LEU A 28 -13.75 -31.14 5.90
N ALA A 29 -14.45 -30.44 5.01
CA ALA A 29 -13.98 -30.20 3.66
C ALA A 29 -12.64 -29.44 3.64
N ILE A 30 -12.50 -28.37 4.44
CA ILE A 30 -11.26 -27.62 4.58
C ILE A 30 -10.14 -28.50 5.15
N THR A 31 -10.46 -29.35 6.13
CA THR A 31 -9.47 -30.27 6.73
C THR A 31 -9.00 -31.31 5.74
N VAL A 32 -9.91 -31.94 4.99
CA VAL A 32 -9.58 -32.93 3.95
C VAL A 32 -8.72 -32.28 2.85
N PHE A 33 -9.13 -31.11 2.37
CA PHE A 33 -8.34 -30.37 1.38
C PHE A 33 -6.95 -29.99 1.94
N GLY A 34 -6.90 -29.56 3.21
CA GLY A 34 -5.67 -29.24 3.90
C GLY A 34 -4.72 -30.43 4.07
N LEU A 35 -5.24 -31.65 4.27
CA LEU A 35 -4.43 -32.86 4.36
C LEU A 35 -3.71 -33.22 3.04
N LEU A 36 -4.18 -32.69 1.90
CA LEU A 36 -3.56 -32.91 0.59
C LEU A 36 -2.39 -31.94 0.34
N HIS A 37 -2.31 -30.86 1.09
CA HIS A 37 -1.24 -29.86 0.93
C HIS A 37 0.10 -30.36 1.51
N VAL A 38 1.19 -29.94 0.86
CA VAL A 38 2.57 -30.16 1.33
C VAL A 38 3.19 -28.80 1.63
N SER A 39 3.71 -28.60 2.84
CA SER A 39 4.33 -27.34 3.25
C SER A 39 5.76 -27.21 2.75
N ASP A 40 6.23 -25.99 2.49
CA ASP A 40 7.58 -25.70 1.99
C ASP A 40 8.70 -26.11 2.96
N GLN A 41 8.40 -26.23 4.26
CA GLN A 41 9.33 -26.68 5.28
C GLN A 41 8.72 -27.83 6.10
N PRO A 42 8.68 -29.06 5.55
CA PRO A 42 8.03 -30.18 6.21
C PRO A 42 8.86 -30.70 7.40
N ARG A 43 8.31 -30.58 8.62
CA ARG A 43 8.92 -31.10 9.87
C ARG A 43 8.11 -32.25 10.47
N ILE A 44 6.79 -32.27 10.23
CA ILE A 44 5.87 -33.26 10.78
C ILE A 44 5.42 -34.18 9.67
N LEU A 45 5.63 -35.49 9.86
CA LEU A 45 5.33 -36.57 8.90
C LEU A 45 5.99 -36.37 7.53
N GLY A 46 7.07 -35.57 7.45
CA GLY A 46 7.72 -35.23 6.18
C GLY A 46 6.83 -34.44 5.22
N ARG A 47 5.71 -33.86 5.71
CA ARG A 47 4.70 -33.22 4.86
C ARG A 47 4.26 -31.84 5.34
N TYR A 48 4.24 -31.58 6.65
CA TYR A 48 3.66 -30.36 7.22
C TYR A 48 4.69 -29.57 8.01
N SER A 49 4.60 -28.24 7.91
CA SER A 49 5.25 -27.35 8.88
C SER A 49 4.56 -27.45 10.23
N LEU A 50 5.24 -27.06 11.32
CA LEU A 50 4.70 -27.14 12.69
C LEU A 50 3.39 -26.35 12.84
N SER A 51 3.35 -25.16 12.28
CA SER A 51 2.18 -24.27 12.36
C SER A 51 1.01 -24.74 11.48
N TYR A 52 1.30 -25.31 10.32
CA TYR A 52 0.28 -25.93 9.48
C TYR A 52 -0.33 -27.16 10.14
N ALA A 53 0.50 -28.01 10.76
CA ALA A 53 0.03 -29.15 11.53
C ALA A 53 -0.82 -28.73 12.75
N ALA A 54 -0.42 -27.64 13.44
CA ALA A 54 -1.22 -27.07 14.54
C ALA A 54 -2.58 -26.55 14.05
N LEU A 55 -2.62 -25.90 12.87
CA LEU A 55 -3.88 -25.47 12.24
C LEU A 55 -4.79 -26.66 11.95
N LEU A 56 -4.28 -27.71 11.30
CA LEU A 56 -5.04 -28.92 11.00
C LEU A 56 -5.54 -29.61 12.27
N ALA A 57 -4.71 -29.72 13.30
CA ALA A 57 -5.11 -30.26 14.59
C ALA A 57 -6.24 -29.43 15.23
N GLY A 58 -6.14 -28.10 15.17
CA GLY A 58 -7.21 -27.19 15.63
C GLY A 58 -8.52 -27.41 14.87
N LEU A 59 -8.49 -27.54 13.55
CA LEU A 59 -9.66 -27.82 12.73
C LEU A 59 -10.31 -29.15 13.09
N ILE A 60 -9.50 -30.20 13.34
CA ILE A 60 -9.99 -31.52 13.77
C ILE A 60 -10.65 -31.41 15.15
N VAL A 61 -10.03 -30.75 16.12
CA VAL A 61 -10.59 -30.54 17.46
C VAL A 61 -11.93 -29.81 17.40
N VAL A 62 -12.01 -28.73 16.62
CA VAL A 62 -13.27 -27.97 16.44
C VAL A 62 -14.32 -28.83 15.74
N SER A 63 -13.96 -29.63 14.74
CA SER A 63 -14.88 -30.51 14.04
C SER A 63 -15.45 -31.60 14.98
N VAL A 64 -14.60 -32.22 15.80
CA VAL A 64 -15.03 -33.20 16.83
C VAL A 64 -15.96 -32.55 17.85
N TRP A 65 -15.60 -31.34 18.30
CA TRP A 65 -16.43 -30.59 19.23
C TRP A 65 -17.81 -30.24 18.64
N LEU A 66 -17.87 -29.76 17.39
CA LEU A 66 -19.13 -29.51 16.68
C LEU A 66 -19.97 -30.77 16.51
N GLY A 67 -19.33 -31.91 16.16
CA GLY A 67 -20.02 -33.20 16.09
C GLY A 67 -20.60 -33.66 17.42
N TRP A 68 -19.84 -33.48 18.51
CA TRP A 68 -20.33 -33.75 19.85
C TRP A 68 -21.53 -32.87 20.25
N LEU A 69 -21.49 -31.58 19.84
CA LEU A 69 -22.59 -30.64 20.07
C LEU A 69 -23.88 -31.05 19.37
N LEU A 70 -23.82 -31.57 18.17
CA LEU A 70 -24.96 -32.07 17.42
C LEU A 70 -25.61 -33.29 18.13
N LEU A 71 -24.79 -34.14 18.78
CA LEU A 71 -25.24 -35.39 19.38
C LEU A 71 -25.69 -35.24 20.85
N ALA A 72 -25.05 -34.37 21.64
CA ALA A 72 -25.21 -34.30 23.08
C ALA A 72 -25.87 -33.01 23.58
N GLY A 73 -26.22 -32.07 22.72
CA GLY A 73 -26.69 -30.74 23.11
C GLY A 73 -28.11 -30.73 23.72
N GLY A 74 -28.22 -30.34 25.00
CA GLY A 74 -29.50 -30.08 25.66
C GLY A 74 -30.08 -28.69 25.37
N PRO A 75 -31.34 -28.39 25.77
CA PRO A 75 -32.06 -27.15 25.39
C PRO A 75 -31.36 -25.85 25.83
N ARG A 76 -30.69 -25.85 26.98
CA ARG A 76 -29.93 -24.67 27.45
C ARG A 76 -28.71 -24.42 26.60
N PHE A 77 -28.04 -25.49 26.22
CA PHE A 77 -26.83 -25.46 25.39
C PHE A 77 -27.17 -25.03 23.96
N THR A 78 -28.26 -25.54 23.38
CA THR A 78 -28.77 -25.12 22.06
C THR A 78 -29.04 -23.62 22.01
N ARG A 79 -29.60 -23.04 23.05
CA ARG A 79 -29.87 -21.60 23.12
C ARG A 79 -28.58 -20.78 23.15
N TRP A 80 -27.61 -21.19 23.96
CA TRP A 80 -26.33 -20.50 24.06
C TRP A 80 -25.53 -20.56 22.73
N THR A 81 -25.49 -21.72 22.10
CA THR A 81 -24.81 -21.91 20.82
C THR A 81 -25.50 -21.18 19.66
N THR A 82 -26.84 -21.12 19.65
CA THR A 82 -27.59 -20.31 18.67
C THR A 82 -27.23 -18.84 18.82
N ASN A 83 -27.17 -18.31 20.05
CA ASN A 83 -26.77 -16.93 20.30
C ASN A 83 -25.33 -16.68 19.84
N LEU A 84 -24.39 -17.63 20.07
CA LEU A 84 -23.01 -17.54 19.61
C LEU A 84 -22.94 -17.52 18.07
N TYR A 85 -23.68 -18.40 17.38
CA TYR A 85 -23.73 -18.40 15.93
C TYR A 85 -24.33 -17.10 15.35
N THR A 86 -25.40 -16.61 16.00
CA THR A 86 -25.98 -15.32 15.59
C THR A 86 -24.95 -14.19 15.75
N LEU A 87 -24.22 -14.17 16.86
CA LEU A 87 -23.16 -13.20 17.09
C LEU A 87 -22.05 -13.32 16.03
N LEU A 88 -21.53 -14.52 15.80
CA LEU A 88 -20.46 -14.75 14.81
C LEU A 88 -20.91 -14.39 13.40
N PHE A 89 -22.13 -14.78 13.01
CA PHE A 89 -22.66 -14.49 11.69
C PHE A 89 -22.92 -13.00 11.49
N SER A 90 -23.53 -12.33 12.49
CA SER A 90 -23.75 -10.87 12.42
C SER A 90 -22.40 -10.11 12.40
N THR A 91 -21.41 -10.55 13.16
CA THR A 91 -20.05 -9.97 13.12
C THR A 91 -19.41 -10.17 11.74
N LEU A 92 -19.51 -11.37 11.16
CA LEU A 92 -19.00 -11.63 9.82
C LEU A 92 -19.65 -10.73 8.77
N ILE A 93 -21.01 -10.63 8.80
CA ILE A 93 -21.72 -9.71 7.88
C ILE A 93 -21.25 -8.28 8.09
N MET A 94 -21.14 -7.83 9.34
CA MET A 94 -20.65 -6.48 9.63
C MET A 94 -19.25 -6.25 9.06
N LEU A 95 -18.32 -7.19 9.23
CA LEU A 95 -16.96 -7.09 8.67
C LEU A 95 -16.98 -7.05 7.14
N LEU A 96 -17.84 -7.85 6.48
CA LEU A 96 -18.00 -7.82 5.03
C LEU A 96 -18.57 -6.49 4.53
N VAL A 97 -19.54 -5.92 5.25
CA VAL A 97 -20.11 -4.61 4.93
C VAL A 97 -19.05 -3.51 5.11
N VAL A 98 -18.27 -3.55 6.19
CA VAL A 98 -17.16 -2.60 6.41
C VAL A 98 -16.09 -2.75 5.33
N GLU A 99 -15.68 -3.98 5.01
CA GLU A 99 -14.74 -4.25 3.92
C GLU A 99 -15.24 -3.69 2.59
N TRP A 100 -16.51 -3.92 2.26
CA TRP A 100 -17.14 -3.37 1.06
C TRP A 100 -17.16 -1.84 1.07
N ALA A 101 -17.55 -1.22 2.20
CA ALA A 101 -17.60 0.23 2.33
C ALA A 101 -16.19 0.86 2.20
N LEU A 102 -15.18 0.25 2.81
CA LEU A 102 -13.79 0.70 2.66
C LEU A 102 -13.33 0.65 1.21
N ARG A 103 -13.69 -0.41 0.47
CA ARG A 103 -13.36 -0.53 -0.97
C ARG A 103 -14.12 0.49 -1.84
N ALA A 104 -15.41 0.69 -1.54
CA ALA A 104 -16.27 1.56 -2.35
C ALA A 104 -15.95 3.06 -2.17
N PHE A 105 -15.66 3.48 -0.95
CA PHE A 105 -15.49 4.89 -0.59
C PHE A 105 -14.06 5.31 -0.33
N ASN A 106 -13.16 4.36 -0.06
CA ASN A 106 -11.74 4.61 0.28
C ASN A 106 -11.49 5.83 1.19
N PRO A 107 -12.23 6.00 2.31
CA PRO A 107 -12.26 7.26 3.08
C PRO A 107 -10.91 7.63 3.72
N PHE A 108 -9.97 6.68 3.81
CA PHE A 108 -8.67 6.83 4.46
C PHE A 108 -7.49 6.67 3.49
N GLY A 109 -7.73 6.64 2.18
CA GLY A 109 -6.68 6.42 1.19
C GLY A 109 -5.96 5.07 1.34
N VAL A 110 -6.68 4.04 1.79
CA VAL A 110 -6.14 2.68 2.00
C VAL A 110 -5.56 2.10 0.70
N ASP A 111 -6.08 2.50 -0.45
CA ASP A 111 -5.58 2.15 -1.77
C ASP A 111 -4.10 2.43 -1.94
N PHE A 112 -3.62 3.55 -1.41
CA PHE A 112 -2.21 3.90 -1.47
C PHE A 112 -1.36 2.79 -0.87
N PHE A 113 -1.67 2.36 0.36
CA PHE A 113 -0.91 1.34 1.08
C PHE A 113 -1.11 -0.06 0.49
N HIS A 114 -2.25 -0.29 -0.14
CA HIS A 114 -2.55 -1.56 -0.81
C HIS A 114 -1.75 -1.69 -2.13
N ASN A 115 -1.69 -0.63 -2.92
CA ASN A 115 -1.11 -0.66 -4.26
C ASN A 115 0.40 -0.35 -4.30
N LEU A 116 0.92 0.37 -3.30
CA LEU A 116 2.33 0.75 -3.25
C LEU A 116 3.31 -0.43 -3.39
N PRO A 117 3.13 -1.58 -2.70
CA PRO A 117 4.02 -2.73 -2.87
C PRO A 117 4.03 -3.28 -4.30
N TYR A 118 2.87 -3.35 -4.95
CA TYR A 118 2.76 -3.84 -6.34
C TYR A 118 3.43 -2.88 -7.31
N HIS A 119 3.20 -1.58 -7.11
CA HIS A 119 3.85 -0.55 -7.92
C HIS A 119 5.37 -0.62 -7.78
N MET A 120 5.90 -0.72 -6.56
CA MET A 120 7.34 -0.81 -6.32
C MET A 120 7.97 -2.12 -6.82
N GLN A 121 7.22 -3.23 -6.83
CA GLN A 121 7.67 -4.50 -7.42
C GLN A 121 7.78 -4.42 -8.95
N GLY A 122 7.02 -3.53 -9.59
CA GLY A 122 7.07 -3.28 -11.03
C GLY A 122 8.23 -2.38 -11.46
N MET A 123 8.98 -1.79 -10.53
CA MET A 123 10.15 -0.98 -10.86
C MET A 123 11.27 -1.82 -11.45
N VAL A 124 12.02 -1.24 -12.36
CA VAL A 124 13.18 -1.86 -13.04
C VAL A 124 14.46 -1.37 -12.38
N ASP A 125 15.38 -2.29 -12.08
CA ASP A 125 16.67 -1.92 -11.51
C ASP A 125 17.46 -1.04 -12.49
N ASP A 126 18.07 0.02 -11.96
CA ASP A 126 18.94 0.93 -12.72
C ASP A 126 20.26 1.11 -11.94
N PRO A 127 21.43 0.88 -12.57
CA PRO A 127 22.71 0.89 -11.86
C PRO A 127 23.13 2.28 -11.35
N LEU A 128 22.58 3.36 -11.90
CA LEU A 128 22.91 4.74 -11.51
C LEU A 128 21.87 5.36 -10.60
N LEU A 129 20.59 5.03 -10.83
CA LEU A 129 19.45 5.59 -10.10
C LEU A 129 18.92 4.64 -9.02
N GLY A 130 19.43 3.40 -8.95
CA GLY A 130 18.92 2.33 -8.13
C GLY A 130 17.71 1.64 -8.77
N TYR A 131 16.73 2.39 -9.21
CA TYR A 131 15.56 1.88 -9.93
C TYR A 131 14.91 3.00 -10.77
N ARG A 132 14.04 2.59 -11.70
CA ARG A 132 13.18 3.48 -12.49
C ARG A 132 11.87 2.79 -12.87
N HIS A 133 10.93 3.53 -13.41
CA HIS A 133 9.73 2.94 -13.97
C HIS A 133 10.04 2.04 -15.17
N PRO A 134 9.28 0.96 -15.39
CA PRO A 134 9.27 0.23 -16.64
C PRO A 134 8.82 1.15 -17.78
N VAL A 135 9.26 0.89 -19.01
CA VAL A 135 8.92 1.70 -20.18
C VAL A 135 7.68 1.14 -20.91
N SER A 136 6.91 2.03 -21.56
CA SER A 136 5.79 1.66 -22.44
C SER A 136 4.77 0.74 -21.77
N VAL A 137 4.40 1.03 -20.52
CA VAL A 137 3.41 0.24 -19.77
C VAL A 137 2.23 1.10 -19.35
N GLU A 138 1.10 0.42 -19.22
CA GLU A 138 -0.13 1.00 -18.68
C GLU A 138 -0.70 0.05 -17.63
N TYR A 139 -1.09 0.58 -16.48
CA TYR A 139 -1.64 -0.19 -15.37
C TYR A 139 -2.60 0.64 -14.52
N MET A 140 -3.33 -0.04 -13.65
CA MET A 140 -4.18 0.60 -12.64
C MET A 140 -3.42 0.74 -11.32
N LEU A 141 -3.41 1.95 -10.78
CA LEU A 141 -2.87 2.24 -9.46
C LEU A 141 -4.04 2.68 -8.55
N GLY A 142 -4.62 1.73 -7.83
CA GLY A 142 -5.92 1.91 -7.22
C GLY A 142 -7.00 2.07 -8.29
N ALA A 143 -7.79 3.13 -8.18
CA ALA A 143 -8.81 3.47 -9.18
C ALA A 143 -8.26 4.28 -10.37
N ASN A 144 -6.98 4.67 -10.32
CA ASN A 144 -6.40 5.60 -11.28
C ASN A 144 -5.62 4.87 -12.38
N ARG A 145 -5.86 5.26 -13.61
CA ARG A 145 -5.10 4.80 -14.76
C ARG A 145 -3.77 5.53 -14.81
N VAL A 146 -2.68 4.78 -14.95
CA VAL A 146 -1.32 5.30 -15.07
C VAL A 146 -0.70 4.75 -16.34
N ARG A 147 -0.13 5.63 -17.15
CA ARG A 147 0.64 5.29 -18.34
C ARG A 147 2.07 5.80 -18.16
N ILE A 148 3.03 4.92 -18.40
CA ILE A 148 4.45 5.25 -18.46
C ILE A 148 4.88 5.19 -19.93
N ASN A 149 5.45 6.25 -20.43
CA ASN A 149 5.85 6.37 -21.82
C ASN A 149 7.13 5.56 -22.16
N SER A 150 7.60 5.66 -23.39
CA SER A 150 8.81 4.97 -23.87
C SER A 150 10.11 5.43 -23.20
N HIS A 151 10.10 6.58 -22.52
CA HIS A 151 11.21 7.12 -21.74
C HIS A 151 11.18 6.74 -20.26
N GLY A 152 10.13 6.00 -19.80
CA GLY A 152 9.96 5.67 -18.39
C GLY A 152 9.35 6.80 -17.55
N LEU A 153 8.69 7.76 -18.17
CA LEU A 153 8.05 8.89 -17.50
C LEU A 153 6.53 8.70 -17.48
N ARG A 154 5.88 9.12 -16.40
CA ARG A 154 4.42 9.23 -16.35
C ARG A 154 3.96 10.47 -17.11
N ASP A 155 3.99 10.37 -18.42
CA ASP A 155 3.72 11.46 -19.33
C ASP A 155 3.22 10.93 -20.68
N ASP A 156 2.83 11.82 -21.57
CA ASP A 156 2.57 11.49 -22.95
C ASP A 156 3.88 11.12 -23.69
N GLU A 157 3.76 10.44 -24.83
CA GLU A 157 4.91 10.15 -25.68
C GLU A 157 5.53 11.45 -26.18
N MET A 158 6.86 11.52 -26.11
CA MET A 158 7.61 12.70 -26.50
C MET A 158 8.95 12.37 -27.14
N SER A 159 9.49 13.30 -27.88
CA SER A 159 10.84 13.23 -28.42
C SER A 159 11.81 14.05 -27.57
N TYR A 160 13.08 13.65 -27.51
CA TYR A 160 14.12 14.51 -26.93
C TYR A 160 14.25 15.81 -27.72
N ALA A 161 14.14 15.74 -29.07
CA ALA A 161 14.16 16.92 -29.90
C ALA A 161 12.94 17.82 -29.62
N LYS A 162 13.21 19.09 -29.34
CA LYS A 162 12.19 20.10 -29.08
C LYS A 162 11.60 20.57 -30.42
N ALA A 163 10.27 20.71 -30.48
CA ALA A 163 9.61 21.32 -31.63
C ALA A 163 9.96 22.81 -31.72
N GLU A 164 9.89 23.37 -32.94
CA GLU A 164 10.15 24.78 -33.13
C GLU A 164 9.16 25.64 -32.32
N GLY A 165 9.71 26.63 -31.62
CA GLY A 165 8.91 27.52 -30.75
C GLY A 165 8.36 26.88 -29.46
N GLN A 166 8.62 25.60 -29.23
CA GLN A 166 8.19 24.91 -28.00
C GLN A 166 9.01 25.34 -26.80
N LYS A 167 8.38 25.56 -25.68
CA LYS A 167 9.01 25.76 -24.36
C LYS A 167 8.80 24.55 -23.48
N ARG A 168 9.85 24.12 -22.79
CA ARG A 168 9.83 22.94 -21.92
C ARG A 168 10.12 23.28 -20.47
N ILE A 169 9.30 22.77 -19.58
CA ILE A 169 9.55 22.73 -18.13
C ILE A 169 9.79 21.27 -17.77
N LEU A 170 10.94 20.97 -17.17
CA LEU A 170 11.17 19.65 -16.56
C LEU A 170 10.83 19.73 -15.08
N VAL A 171 9.98 18.85 -14.59
CA VAL A 171 9.58 18.78 -13.19
C VAL A 171 10.19 17.54 -12.56
N LEU A 172 11.13 17.75 -11.62
CA LEU A 172 11.75 16.70 -10.81
C LEU A 172 11.00 16.54 -9.48
N GLY A 173 11.01 15.36 -8.91
CA GLY A 173 10.46 15.06 -7.61
C GLY A 173 10.13 13.58 -7.44
N ASP A 174 9.48 13.30 -6.33
CA ASP A 174 9.10 11.95 -5.89
C ASP A 174 7.66 11.57 -6.28
N SER A 175 6.95 10.89 -5.38
CA SER A 175 5.55 10.47 -5.54
C SER A 175 4.56 11.64 -5.70
N VAL A 176 4.88 12.81 -5.16
CA VAL A 176 4.06 14.02 -5.33
C VAL A 176 4.11 14.49 -6.79
N THR A 177 5.31 14.57 -7.35
CA THR A 177 5.51 14.92 -8.76
C THR A 177 4.96 13.85 -9.69
N PHE A 178 5.19 12.57 -9.39
CA PHE A 178 4.56 11.46 -10.10
C PHE A 178 3.04 11.62 -10.21
N GLY A 179 2.40 12.23 -9.20
CA GLY A 179 0.95 12.39 -9.16
C GLY A 179 0.25 11.15 -8.60
N TRP A 180 0.75 10.63 -7.48
CA TRP A 180 0.08 9.51 -6.81
C TRP A 180 -1.35 9.90 -6.41
N GLY A 181 -2.31 9.02 -6.70
CA GLY A 181 -3.71 9.23 -6.32
C GLY A 181 -4.56 10.01 -7.33
N VAL A 182 -3.99 10.45 -8.45
CA VAL A 182 -4.74 11.08 -9.54
C VAL A 182 -4.61 10.30 -10.84
N SER A 183 -5.59 10.44 -11.73
CA SER A 183 -5.60 9.75 -13.03
C SER A 183 -4.61 10.38 -14.03
N GLN A 184 -4.36 9.68 -15.14
CA GLN A 184 -3.54 10.22 -16.23
C GLN A 184 -4.16 11.54 -16.77
N GLY A 185 -3.32 12.54 -16.98
CA GLY A 185 -3.76 13.88 -17.42
C GLY A 185 -4.25 14.78 -16.28
N GLU A 186 -4.17 14.32 -15.01
CA GLU A 186 -4.64 15.07 -13.85
C GLU A 186 -3.54 15.45 -12.87
N SER A 187 -2.28 15.08 -13.12
CA SER A 187 -1.16 15.51 -12.30
C SER A 187 -1.02 17.04 -12.32
N PHE A 188 -0.34 17.60 -11.34
CA PHE A 188 -0.13 19.04 -11.35
C PHE A 188 0.74 19.48 -12.55
N SER A 189 1.61 18.61 -13.05
CA SER A 189 2.40 18.85 -14.27
C SER A 189 1.50 18.98 -15.49
N ASP A 190 0.55 18.05 -15.67
CA ASP A 190 -0.45 18.11 -16.74
C ASP A 190 -1.29 19.40 -16.64
N ARG A 191 -1.74 19.74 -15.45
CA ARG A 191 -2.53 20.96 -15.20
C ARG A 191 -1.74 22.23 -15.45
N LEU A 192 -0.46 22.25 -15.06
CA LEU A 192 0.45 23.38 -15.31
C LEU A 192 0.64 23.59 -16.82
N GLU A 193 0.78 22.52 -17.60
CA GLU A 193 0.91 22.61 -19.06
C GLU A 193 -0.32 23.28 -19.65
N VAL A 194 -1.52 22.79 -19.34
CA VAL A 194 -2.79 23.35 -19.82
C VAL A 194 -2.90 24.84 -19.44
N LEU A 195 -2.65 25.19 -18.18
CA LEU A 195 -2.73 26.57 -17.71
C LEU A 195 -1.77 27.49 -18.45
N LEU A 196 -0.53 27.05 -18.67
CA LEU A 196 0.48 27.85 -19.39
C LEU A 196 0.10 28.04 -20.84
N GLN A 197 -0.42 27.01 -21.49
CA GLN A 197 -0.91 27.11 -22.88
C GLN A 197 -2.08 28.08 -22.97
N GLU A 198 -3.08 27.97 -22.10
CA GLU A 198 -4.26 28.83 -22.06
C GLU A 198 -3.90 30.32 -21.78
N GLN A 199 -3.03 30.56 -20.82
CA GLN A 199 -2.70 31.92 -20.38
C GLN A 199 -1.73 32.64 -21.33
N THR A 200 -0.85 31.91 -22.00
CA THR A 200 0.21 32.51 -22.79
C THR A 200 0.04 32.37 -24.29
N GLY A 201 -0.83 31.45 -24.73
CA GLY A 201 -0.98 31.10 -26.14
C GLY A 201 0.26 30.47 -26.79
N ARG A 202 1.24 30.05 -25.97
CA ARG A 202 2.50 29.44 -26.44
C ARG A 202 2.44 27.94 -26.35
N ASN A 203 3.25 27.26 -27.15
CA ASN A 203 3.43 25.81 -27.10
C ASN A 203 4.31 25.43 -25.90
N TRP A 204 3.69 25.15 -24.76
CA TRP A 204 4.36 24.65 -23.58
C TRP A 204 4.29 23.12 -23.51
N GLN A 205 5.35 22.50 -23.02
CA GLN A 205 5.38 21.11 -22.61
C GLN A 205 5.94 21.04 -21.19
N VAL A 206 5.20 20.42 -20.27
CA VAL A 206 5.63 20.22 -18.89
C VAL A 206 5.89 18.76 -18.67
N ILE A 207 7.16 18.38 -18.61
CA ILE A 207 7.62 17.00 -18.50
C ILE A 207 7.59 16.55 -17.06
N ASN A 208 6.80 15.54 -16.76
CA ASN A 208 6.70 14.93 -15.44
C ASN A 208 7.81 13.87 -15.26
N ALA A 209 8.87 14.23 -14.56
CA ALA A 209 9.96 13.31 -14.21
C ALA A 209 9.91 12.83 -12.76
N GLY A 210 8.72 12.79 -12.16
CA GLY A 210 8.49 12.24 -10.82
C GLY A 210 8.65 10.74 -10.79
N VAL A 211 9.40 10.24 -9.81
CA VAL A 211 9.55 8.80 -9.55
C VAL A 211 9.33 8.51 -8.07
N ASN A 212 8.41 7.61 -7.78
CA ASN A 212 8.05 7.29 -6.40
C ASN A 212 9.26 6.85 -5.57
N GLY A 213 9.46 7.54 -4.44
CA GLY A 213 10.50 7.23 -3.49
C GLY A 213 11.90 7.72 -3.89
N TYR A 214 12.04 8.51 -4.96
CA TYR A 214 13.30 9.21 -5.22
C TYR A 214 13.58 10.20 -4.10
N ASN A 215 14.85 10.36 -3.80
CA ASN A 215 15.38 11.43 -2.98
C ASN A 215 16.14 12.43 -3.86
N THR A 216 16.51 13.56 -3.28
CA THR A 216 17.19 14.65 -4.00
C THR A 216 18.46 14.18 -4.74
N ARG A 217 19.19 13.16 -4.23
CA ARG A 217 20.37 12.63 -4.92
C ARG A 217 20.01 11.93 -6.22
N GLN A 218 18.98 11.08 -6.19
CA GLN A 218 18.48 10.40 -7.38
C GLN A 218 17.92 11.41 -8.41
N GLU A 219 17.24 12.45 -7.95
CA GLU A 219 16.76 13.54 -8.82
C GLU A 219 17.90 14.30 -9.51
N ALA A 220 18.98 14.60 -8.77
CA ALA A 220 20.17 15.23 -9.32
C ALA A 220 20.87 14.32 -10.37
N ASP A 221 20.94 13.03 -10.07
CA ASP A 221 21.54 12.05 -10.98
C ASP A 221 20.65 11.83 -12.21
N PHE A 222 19.31 11.77 -12.05
CA PHE A 222 18.39 11.73 -13.17
C PHE A 222 18.51 12.96 -14.07
N LEU A 223 18.60 14.15 -13.49
CA LEU A 223 18.78 15.39 -14.25
C LEU A 223 20.02 15.29 -15.14
N ARG A 224 21.14 14.79 -14.60
CA ARG A 224 22.42 14.67 -15.30
C ARG A 224 22.39 13.67 -16.44
N ILE A 225 21.83 12.48 -16.20
CA ILE A 225 21.90 11.37 -17.15
C ILE A 225 20.79 11.38 -18.19
N GLU A 226 19.62 11.92 -17.82
CA GLU A 226 18.42 11.87 -18.66
C GLU A 226 17.78 13.25 -18.84
N GLY A 227 17.54 13.99 -17.75
CA GLY A 227 16.74 15.19 -17.75
C GLY A 227 17.23 16.28 -18.71
N MET A 228 18.54 16.50 -18.81
CA MET A 228 19.12 17.49 -19.71
C MET A 228 18.96 17.16 -21.20
N ARG A 229 18.73 15.87 -21.54
CA ARG A 229 18.49 15.45 -22.94
C ARG A 229 17.19 16.02 -23.51
N TYR A 230 16.23 16.35 -22.64
CA TYR A 230 14.98 17.01 -23.05
C TYR A 230 15.12 18.48 -23.38
N SER A 231 16.32 19.06 -23.19
CA SER A 231 16.61 20.49 -23.45
C SER A 231 15.60 21.41 -22.77
N PRO A 232 15.37 21.31 -21.44
CA PRO A 232 14.39 22.13 -20.76
C PRO A 232 14.77 23.62 -20.77
N ASP A 233 13.76 24.50 -20.86
CA ASP A 233 13.93 25.95 -20.69
C ASP A 233 13.84 26.36 -19.22
N TYR A 234 13.17 25.55 -18.42
CA TYR A 234 12.98 25.75 -16.95
C TYR A 234 13.04 24.41 -16.24
N LEU A 235 13.57 24.42 -15.03
CA LEU A 235 13.53 23.29 -14.13
C LEU A 235 12.69 23.64 -12.91
N VAL A 236 11.79 22.75 -12.53
CA VAL A 236 11.05 22.78 -11.27
C VAL A 236 11.45 21.56 -10.45
N LEU A 237 11.92 21.78 -9.24
CA LEU A 237 12.17 20.74 -8.26
C LEU A 237 11.11 20.81 -7.18
N VAL A 238 10.35 19.74 -6.97
CA VAL A 238 9.39 19.61 -5.87
C VAL A 238 10.07 18.84 -4.74
N TYR A 239 10.56 19.59 -3.78
CA TYR A 239 11.25 19.05 -2.61
C TYR A 239 10.24 18.65 -1.53
N VAL A 240 10.32 17.42 -1.09
CA VAL A 240 9.44 16.84 -0.06
C VAL A 240 10.27 16.46 1.18
N SER A 241 9.64 16.41 2.34
CA SER A 241 10.34 16.15 3.61
C SER A 241 11.08 14.80 3.66
N ASN A 242 10.69 13.81 2.85
CA ASN A 242 11.35 12.52 2.73
C ASN A 242 12.56 12.51 1.78
N ASP A 243 12.84 13.61 1.07
CA ASP A 243 13.99 13.73 0.15
C ASP A 243 15.35 13.68 0.86
N VAL A 244 15.35 13.85 2.18
CA VAL A 244 16.55 13.64 3.03
C VAL A 244 16.81 12.17 3.35
N GLU A 245 15.84 11.28 3.10
CA GLU A 245 15.97 9.86 3.40
C GLU A 245 16.97 9.18 2.44
N PRO A 246 17.54 8.02 2.84
CA PRO A 246 18.42 7.26 1.95
C PRO A 246 17.67 6.81 0.70
N VAL A 247 18.44 6.53 -0.35
CA VAL A 247 17.90 5.87 -1.54
C VAL A 247 17.03 4.70 -1.13
N PHE A 248 15.79 4.76 -1.56
CA PHE A 248 14.86 3.66 -1.35
C PHE A 248 15.36 2.44 -2.12
N ASP A 249 15.76 1.38 -1.42
CA ASP A 249 16.08 0.11 -2.06
C ASP A 249 14.81 -0.76 -2.07
N PRO A 250 14.20 -0.97 -3.25
CA PRO A 250 13.01 -1.80 -3.34
C PRO A 250 13.26 -3.26 -2.91
N ASN A 251 14.53 -3.70 -2.84
CA ASN A 251 14.93 -5.03 -2.42
C ASN A 251 15.16 -5.14 -0.91
N VAL A 252 15.58 -4.06 -0.27
CA VAL A 252 15.96 -4.02 1.16
C VAL A 252 14.85 -3.44 2.03
N THR A 253 13.95 -2.65 1.45
CA THR A 253 12.97 -1.92 2.24
C THR A 253 11.94 -2.83 2.88
N THR A 254 11.60 -2.44 4.10
CA THR A 254 10.53 -2.98 4.95
C THR A 254 9.14 -3.08 4.26
N TRP A 255 9.00 -2.55 3.04
CA TRP A 255 7.79 -2.71 2.23
C TRP A 255 7.64 -4.14 1.69
N ARG A 256 8.75 -4.85 1.40
CA ARG A 256 8.73 -6.29 1.15
C ARG A 256 8.64 -7.11 2.44
N ARG A 257 9.11 -6.58 3.57
CA ARG A 257 8.91 -7.13 4.89
C ARG A 257 7.66 -6.53 5.51
N TYR A 258 6.51 -6.94 5.04
CA TYR A 258 5.46 -7.20 6.01
C TYR A 258 6.13 -8.05 7.11
N PRO A 259 5.92 -7.78 8.42
CA PRO A 259 6.41 -8.69 9.43
C PRO A 259 6.06 -10.07 8.89
N GLU A 260 7.11 -10.84 8.57
CA GLU A 260 6.94 -12.18 8.08
C GLU A 260 6.12 -12.87 9.15
N TRP A 261 4.82 -12.93 8.90
CA TRP A 261 4.02 -13.90 9.59
C TRP A 261 4.74 -15.20 9.33
N PRO A 262 4.95 -16.04 10.35
CA PRO A 262 5.72 -17.24 10.18
C PRO A 262 5.31 -17.89 8.86
N ALA A 263 6.28 -18.31 8.06
CA ALA A 263 6.15 -18.87 6.72
C ALA A 263 5.13 -20.05 6.60
N SER A 264 4.40 -20.28 7.63
CA SER A 264 3.43 -21.30 7.98
C SER A 264 1.98 -20.91 7.74
N PHE A 265 1.66 -19.64 7.44
CA PHE A 265 0.30 -19.31 7.04
C PHE A 265 0.08 -19.73 5.58
N PRO A 266 -1.03 -20.43 5.25
CA PRO A 266 -1.31 -20.80 3.88
C PRO A 266 -1.26 -19.55 2.98
N GLU A 267 -0.60 -19.67 1.85
CA GLU A 267 -0.46 -18.59 0.87
C GLU A 267 -1.80 -17.92 0.51
N ALA A 268 -2.89 -18.72 0.49
CA ALA A 268 -4.25 -18.22 0.28
C ALA A 268 -4.70 -17.24 1.38
N LEU A 269 -4.36 -17.51 2.65
CA LEU A 269 -4.72 -16.64 3.76
C LEU A 269 -3.88 -15.35 3.73
N ASP A 270 -2.64 -15.43 3.30
CA ASP A 270 -1.77 -14.27 3.12
C ASP A 270 -2.26 -13.39 1.96
N ARG A 271 -2.71 -14.00 0.86
CA ARG A 271 -3.37 -13.28 -0.24
C ARG A 271 -4.66 -12.58 0.20
N LEU A 272 -5.53 -13.27 0.95
CA LEU A 272 -6.74 -12.66 1.51
C LEU A 272 -6.40 -11.47 2.42
N ARG A 273 -5.38 -11.61 3.24
CA ARG A 273 -4.90 -10.56 4.14
C ARG A 273 -4.35 -9.36 3.38
N GLN A 274 -3.55 -9.60 2.32
CA GLN A 274 -3.02 -8.55 1.46
C GLN A 274 -4.12 -7.82 0.70
N GLN A 275 -5.18 -8.51 0.32
CA GLN A 275 -6.32 -7.95 -0.42
C GLN A 275 -7.39 -7.31 0.46
N SER A 276 -7.37 -7.51 1.78
CA SER A 276 -8.35 -6.93 2.70
C SER A 276 -8.05 -5.48 3.03
N TYR A 277 -8.98 -4.59 2.70
CA TYR A 277 -8.92 -3.17 3.04
C TYR A 277 -9.03 -2.94 4.56
N LEU A 278 -9.85 -3.73 5.24
CA LEU A 278 -9.95 -3.71 6.69
C LEU A 278 -8.59 -4.04 7.34
N PHE A 279 -7.90 -5.05 6.82
CA PHE A 279 -6.57 -5.40 7.33
C PHE A 279 -5.55 -4.28 7.03
N GLN A 280 -5.58 -3.70 5.84
CA GLN A 280 -4.71 -2.57 5.49
C GLN A 280 -5.01 -1.34 6.37
N LEU A 281 -6.29 -1.08 6.67
CA LEU A 281 -6.69 -0.02 7.59
C LEU A 281 -6.12 -0.24 8.99
N THR A 282 -6.21 -1.46 9.53
CA THR A 282 -5.63 -1.77 10.86
C THR A 282 -4.13 -1.54 10.88
N LYS A 283 -3.41 -1.89 9.82
CA LYS A 283 -1.97 -1.61 9.68
C LYS A 283 -1.69 -0.11 9.62
N LEU A 284 -2.49 0.63 8.85
CA LEU A 284 -2.38 2.09 8.76
C LEU A 284 -2.56 2.72 10.14
N LEU A 285 -3.62 2.36 10.86
CA LEU A 285 -3.90 2.88 12.20
C LEU A 285 -2.78 2.54 13.20
N THR A 286 -2.28 1.30 13.17
CA THR A 286 -1.14 0.89 14.02
C THR A 286 0.10 1.71 13.71
N ARG A 287 0.36 1.96 12.42
CA ARG A 287 1.51 2.76 11.97
C ARG A 287 1.35 4.24 12.38
N MET A 288 0.16 4.80 12.23
CA MET A 288 -0.14 6.16 12.69
C MET A 288 0.10 6.29 14.20
N GLN A 289 -0.37 5.33 15.02
CA GLN A 289 -0.11 5.31 16.45
C GLN A 289 1.39 5.23 16.77
N GLN A 290 2.16 4.43 16.03
CA GLN A 290 3.62 4.35 16.19
C GLN A 290 4.30 5.66 15.79
N MET A 291 3.84 6.30 14.72
CA MET A 291 4.35 7.61 14.30
C MET A 291 4.00 8.71 15.31
N ASP A 292 2.79 8.72 15.85
CA ASP A 292 2.37 9.66 16.88
C ASP A 292 3.17 9.46 18.19
N ALA A 293 3.41 8.19 18.58
CA ALA A 293 4.25 7.88 19.72
C ALA A 293 5.71 8.33 19.50
N ALA A 294 6.26 8.05 18.31
CA ALA A 294 7.61 8.50 17.95
C ALA A 294 7.70 10.04 17.87
N ARG A 295 6.65 10.70 17.35
CA ARG A 295 6.55 12.16 17.32
C ARG A 295 6.46 12.75 18.72
N SER A 296 5.62 12.19 19.59
CA SER A 296 5.50 12.61 20.98
C SER A 296 6.80 12.41 21.75
N GLN A 297 7.53 11.31 21.51
CA GLN A 297 8.86 11.09 22.07
C GLN A 297 9.86 12.10 21.54
N ALA A 298 9.86 12.36 20.23
CA ALA A 298 10.72 13.36 19.62
C ALA A 298 10.39 14.78 20.07
N GLU A 299 9.11 15.09 20.35
CA GLU A 299 8.69 16.38 20.93
C GLU A 299 9.12 16.50 22.38
N ALA A 300 9.06 15.44 23.18
CA ALA A 300 9.59 15.40 24.54
C ALA A 300 11.11 15.58 24.56
N ASP A 301 11.83 14.88 23.67
CA ASP A 301 13.28 15.05 23.49
C ASP A 301 13.64 16.46 22.98
N ASN A 302 12.76 17.08 22.16
CA ASN A 302 12.93 18.44 21.68
C ASN A 302 12.64 19.50 22.74
N GLN A 303 11.71 19.28 23.67
CA GLN A 303 11.52 20.19 24.80
C GLN A 303 12.74 20.21 25.70
N ALA A 304 13.44 19.10 25.82
CA ALA A 304 14.74 19.04 26.50
C ALA A 304 15.88 19.70 25.70
N ALA A 305 15.78 19.70 24.35
CA ALA A 305 16.75 20.30 23.42
C ALA A 305 16.28 21.64 22.81
N SER A 306 15.16 22.18 23.27
CA SER A 306 14.30 23.14 22.56
C SER A 306 14.81 24.58 22.51
N ARG A 307 15.93 24.80 21.89
CA ARG A 307 16.25 26.15 21.36
C ARG A 307 16.70 26.15 19.92
N ASN A 308 16.69 25.04 19.24
CA ASN A 308 16.97 24.99 17.79
C ASN A 308 15.75 24.43 17.04
N VAL A 309 15.13 25.29 16.25
CA VAL A 309 14.11 24.96 15.27
C VAL A 309 14.60 23.76 14.46
N ARG A 310 13.96 22.59 14.60
CA ARG A 310 14.17 21.48 13.66
C ARG A 310 13.53 21.85 12.32
N SER A 311 14.28 22.60 11.55
CA SER A 311 14.08 22.69 10.12
C SER A 311 14.59 21.38 9.48
N ILE A 312 14.21 21.11 8.26
CA ILE A 312 14.81 20.09 7.38
C ILE A 312 16.35 20.12 7.48
N THR A 313 16.93 21.28 7.67
CA THR A 313 18.37 21.53 7.85
C THR A 313 18.97 20.91 9.11
N GLY A 314 18.16 20.53 10.10
CA GLY A 314 18.62 19.82 11.31
C GLY A 314 18.60 18.30 11.17
N HIS A 315 18.12 17.74 10.08
CA HIS A 315 18.12 16.30 9.85
C HIS A 315 19.56 15.76 9.69
N PRO A 316 19.92 14.60 10.27
CA PRO A 316 21.29 14.07 10.17
C PRO A 316 21.81 13.88 8.73
N ARG A 317 20.92 13.63 7.78
CA ARG A 317 21.23 13.47 6.35
C ARG A 317 21.04 14.74 5.52
N TRP A 318 20.75 15.86 6.14
CA TRP A 318 20.67 17.14 5.45
C TRP A 318 21.92 17.47 4.63
N PRO A 319 23.17 17.19 5.10
CA PRO A 319 24.34 17.46 4.29
C PRO A 319 24.31 16.76 2.92
N ASP A 320 23.81 15.53 2.84
CA ASP A 320 23.70 14.77 1.59
C ASP A 320 22.66 15.39 0.64
N SER A 321 21.45 15.67 1.17
CA SER A 321 20.38 16.32 0.43
C SER A 321 20.78 17.73 -0.01
N ARG A 322 21.43 18.51 0.86
CA ARG A 322 21.98 19.84 0.53
C ARG A 322 23.01 19.75 -0.59
N SER A 323 23.91 18.77 -0.56
CA SER A 323 24.89 18.56 -1.62
C SER A 323 24.21 18.26 -2.95
N ALA A 324 23.16 17.43 -2.95
CA ALA A 324 22.37 17.13 -4.13
C ALA A 324 21.60 18.34 -4.67
N LEU A 325 21.01 19.16 -3.80
CA LEU A 325 20.36 20.42 -4.18
C LEU A 325 21.35 21.38 -4.85
N LEU A 326 22.57 21.48 -4.30
CA LEU A 326 23.64 22.31 -4.90
C LEU A 326 24.10 21.76 -6.24
N ASP A 327 24.14 20.44 -6.41
CA ASP A 327 24.45 19.78 -7.69
C ASP A 327 23.39 20.12 -8.75
N ILE A 328 22.09 19.99 -8.43
CA ILE A 328 20.99 20.41 -9.31
C ILE A 328 21.13 21.89 -9.70
N ALA A 329 21.37 22.75 -8.71
CA ALA A 329 21.52 24.17 -8.96
C ALA A 329 22.75 24.49 -9.83
N GLN A 330 23.84 23.72 -9.69
CA GLN A 330 25.03 23.87 -10.54
C GLN A 330 24.75 23.42 -11.97
N GLN A 331 24.12 22.25 -12.16
CA GLN A 331 23.74 21.78 -13.48
C GLN A 331 22.85 22.79 -14.22
N CYS A 332 21.90 23.40 -13.51
CA CYS A 332 21.03 24.44 -14.07
C CYS A 332 21.83 25.69 -14.47
N ARG A 333 22.76 26.16 -13.61
CA ARG A 333 23.62 27.31 -13.91
C ARG A 333 24.49 27.07 -15.16
N ASP A 334 25.12 25.90 -15.25
CA ASP A 334 26.00 25.53 -16.35
C ASP A 334 25.23 25.46 -17.68
N ALA A 335 23.96 25.06 -17.63
CA ALA A 335 23.06 25.02 -18.79
C ALA A 335 22.30 26.34 -19.05
N GLY A 336 22.43 27.36 -18.18
CA GLY A 336 21.68 28.59 -18.30
C GLY A 336 20.16 28.43 -18.08
N ILE A 337 19.74 27.43 -17.29
CA ILE A 337 18.33 27.09 -17.05
C ILE A 337 17.89 27.66 -15.70
N PRO A 338 16.81 28.47 -15.64
CA PRO A 338 16.20 28.89 -14.38
C PRO A 338 15.68 27.68 -13.58
N LEU A 339 16.02 27.64 -12.27
CA LEU A 339 15.57 26.65 -11.31
C LEU A 339 14.53 27.27 -10.38
N LEU A 340 13.39 26.63 -10.24
CA LEU A 340 12.38 26.88 -9.20
C LEU A 340 12.34 25.69 -8.26
N VAL A 341 12.42 25.95 -6.94
CA VAL A 341 12.27 24.92 -5.91
C VAL A 341 10.96 25.16 -5.17
N GLY A 342 10.05 24.21 -5.26
CA GLY A 342 8.83 24.16 -4.47
C GLY A 342 9.03 23.28 -3.23
N LEU A 343 8.55 23.72 -2.09
CA LEU A 343 8.55 22.92 -0.86
C LEU A 343 7.13 22.40 -0.61
N TYR A 344 7.03 21.07 -0.38
CA TYR A 344 5.77 20.40 -0.11
C TYR A 344 5.77 19.75 1.29
#